data_9b88aa65aaf2fc8916fc5752f4a55471
#
_entry.id   9b88aa65aaf2fc8916fc5752f4a55471
#
_cell.length_a   1.000
_cell.length_b   1.000
_cell.length_c   1.000
_cell.angle_alpha   90.00
_cell.angle_beta   90.00
_cell.angle_gamma   90.00
#
_symmetry.space_group_name_H-M   'P 1'
#
loop_
_entity.id
_entity.type
_entity.pdbx_description
1 polymer ?
#
loop_
_entity_poly.entity_id
_entity_poly.type
_entity_poly.pdbx_seq_one_letter_code
_entity_poly.pdbx_strand_id
1 'polypeptide(L)'
;MTSIPEFMTTKHRECDEIFTDAEAAVAKADWSLAITKWQSFALELTQHFSQEEDVLFPKFEQATGMTAGPTQVMRMEHQQMRALVQDLDNALAAQDKDEYLGLSETLMVMMQQHNMKEEMMLYPMMAQNIADGEQVIAQFQVS
;
A
#
# COMPACT_ATOMS: atom_id res chain seq x y z
N MET A 1 -0.21 -22.88 -4.84
CA MET A 1 0.35 -21.81 -4.00
C MET A 1 0.01 -20.45 -4.61
N THR A 2 -0.12 -19.45 -3.77
CA THR A 2 -0.49 -18.10 -4.23
C THR A 2 0.70 -17.41 -4.88
N SER A 3 0.49 -16.80 -6.04
CA SER A 3 1.52 -16.06 -6.76
C SER A 3 1.67 -14.64 -6.19
N ILE A 4 2.80 -13.99 -6.54
CA ILE A 4 3.03 -12.59 -6.16
C ILE A 4 1.89 -11.68 -6.65
N PRO A 5 1.51 -11.72 -7.96
CA PRO A 5 0.40 -10.85 -8.40
C PRO A 5 -0.91 -11.10 -7.68
N GLU A 6 -1.28 -12.34 -7.44
CA GLU A 6 -2.53 -12.66 -6.75
C GLU A 6 -2.55 -12.12 -5.34
N PHE A 7 -1.50 -12.40 -4.56
CA PHE A 7 -1.43 -12.00 -3.16
C PHE A 7 -1.38 -10.48 -3.01
N MET A 8 -0.49 -9.83 -3.76
CA MET A 8 -0.28 -8.39 -3.62
C MET A 8 -1.48 -7.59 -4.13
N THR A 9 -2.14 -8.03 -5.20
CA THR A 9 -3.36 -7.39 -5.69
C THR A 9 -4.50 -7.52 -4.68
N THR A 10 -4.63 -8.68 -4.04
CA THR A 10 -5.62 -8.90 -2.97
C THR A 10 -5.37 -7.94 -1.80
N LYS A 11 -4.10 -7.73 -1.43
CA LYS A 11 -3.74 -6.77 -0.38
C LYS A 11 -4.12 -5.34 -0.73
N HIS A 12 -3.96 -4.94 -2.00
CA HIS A 12 -4.43 -3.63 -2.46
C HIS A 12 -5.94 -3.46 -2.21
N ARG A 13 -6.74 -4.47 -2.55
CA ARG A 13 -8.19 -4.42 -2.37
C ARG A 13 -8.58 -4.36 -0.91
N GLU A 14 -7.91 -5.13 -0.05
CA GLU A 14 -8.17 -5.12 1.39
C GLU A 14 -7.87 -3.74 1.99
N CYS A 15 -6.74 -3.13 1.60
CA CYS A 15 -6.39 -1.78 2.03
C CYS A 15 -7.42 -0.75 1.56
N ASP A 16 -7.87 -0.86 0.31
CA ASP A 16 -8.88 0.05 -0.25
C ASP A 16 -10.18 -0.01 0.53
N GLU A 17 -10.62 -1.19 0.93
CA GLU A 17 -11.85 -1.37 1.71
C GLU A 17 -11.75 -0.70 3.07
N ILE A 18 -10.64 -0.92 3.78
CA ILE A 18 -10.42 -0.31 5.11
C ILE A 18 -10.33 1.21 4.99
N PHE A 19 -9.64 1.69 3.96
CA PHE A 19 -9.52 3.13 3.69
C PHE A 19 -10.89 3.77 3.44
N THR A 20 -11.74 3.12 2.66
CA THR A 20 -13.09 3.58 2.38
C THR A 20 -13.94 3.62 3.66
N ASP A 21 -13.80 2.60 4.51
CA ASP A 21 -14.51 2.56 5.79
C ASP A 21 -14.08 3.71 6.71
N ALA A 22 -12.78 4.01 6.76
CA ALA A 22 -12.28 5.13 7.56
C ALA A 22 -12.81 6.46 7.05
N GLU A 23 -12.80 6.66 5.73
CA GLU A 23 -13.30 7.88 5.09
C GLU A 23 -14.79 8.08 5.37
N ALA A 24 -15.58 7.02 5.27
CA ALA A 24 -17.01 7.07 5.57
C ALA A 24 -17.28 7.45 7.03
N ALA A 25 -16.48 6.91 7.95
CA ALA A 25 -16.61 7.24 9.39
C ALA A 25 -16.28 8.72 9.66
N VAL A 26 -15.23 9.25 9.02
CA VAL A 26 -14.88 10.68 9.14
C VAL A 26 -16.01 11.55 8.57
N ALA A 27 -16.57 11.18 7.42
CA ALA A 27 -17.65 11.93 6.80
C ALA A 27 -18.88 12.04 7.72
N LYS A 28 -19.10 11.03 8.57
CA LYS A 28 -20.19 11.01 9.56
C LYS A 28 -19.79 11.61 10.90
N ALA A 29 -18.55 12.06 11.03
CA ALA A 29 -17.96 12.52 12.29
C ALA A 29 -18.02 11.46 13.40
N ASP A 30 -17.97 10.19 13.03
CA ASP A 30 -17.83 9.07 13.96
C ASP A 30 -16.34 8.86 14.23
N TRP A 31 -15.79 9.69 15.10
CA TRP A 31 -14.34 9.74 15.32
C TRP A 31 -13.78 8.47 15.95
N SER A 32 -14.54 7.81 16.81
CA SER A 32 -14.10 6.56 17.42
C SER A 32 -13.91 5.47 16.36
N LEU A 33 -14.89 5.30 15.49
CA LEU A 33 -14.81 4.33 14.37
C LEU A 33 -13.74 4.74 13.37
N ALA A 34 -13.65 6.04 13.07
CA ALA A 34 -12.66 6.57 12.14
C ALA A 34 -11.24 6.24 12.60
N ILE A 35 -10.93 6.45 13.88
CA ILE A 35 -9.61 6.14 14.45
C ILE A 35 -9.31 4.65 14.31
N THR A 36 -10.25 3.79 14.67
CA THR A 36 -10.07 2.33 14.59
C THR A 36 -9.78 1.88 13.16
N LYS A 37 -10.58 2.35 12.21
CA LYS A 37 -10.41 1.98 10.80
C LYS A 37 -9.12 2.56 10.20
N TRP A 38 -8.80 3.79 10.54
CA TRP A 38 -7.57 4.43 10.06
C TRP A 38 -6.32 3.71 10.58
N GLN A 39 -6.30 3.35 11.86
CA GLN A 39 -5.17 2.61 12.43
C GLN A 39 -4.98 1.26 11.75
N SER A 40 -6.09 0.58 11.45
CA SER A 40 -6.06 -0.69 10.73
C SER A 40 -5.50 -0.51 9.31
N PHE A 41 -5.94 0.53 8.61
CA PHE A 41 -5.43 0.86 7.27
C PHE A 41 -3.93 1.17 7.31
N ALA A 42 -3.50 2.03 8.23
CA ALA A 42 -2.10 2.44 8.32
C ALA A 42 -1.19 1.24 8.61
N LEU A 43 -1.63 0.32 9.47
CA LEU A 43 -0.88 -0.90 9.77
C LEU A 43 -0.75 -1.80 8.55
N GLU A 44 -1.87 -2.04 7.85
CA GLU A 44 -1.88 -2.87 6.63
C GLU A 44 -1.01 -2.27 5.53
N LEU A 45 -1.08 -0.95 5.35
CA LEU A 45 -0.29 -0.27 4.34
C LEU A 45 1.20 -0.33 4.66
N THR A 46 1.57 -0.12 5.93
CA THR A 46 2.96 -0.20 6.39
C THR A 46 3.52 -1.61 6.15
N GLN A 47 2.75 -2.63 6.47
CA GLN A 47 3.15 -4.03 6.25
C GLN A 47 3.33 -4.32 4.77
N HIS A 48 2.40 -3.87 3.95
CA HIS A 48 2.47 -4.04 2.49
C HIS A 48 3.72 -3.37 1.91
N PHE A 49 4.00 -2.13 2.31
CA PHE A 49 5.20 -1.42 1.86
C PHE A 49 6.49 -2.14 2.31
N SER A 50 6.51 -2.66 3.53
CA SER A 50 7.68 -3.41 4.03
C SER A 50 7.90 -4.70 3.25
N GLN A 51 6.85 -5.42 2.90
CA GLN A 51 6.95 -6.63 2.08
C GLN A 51 7.57 -6.31 0.72
N GLU A 52 7.21 -5.18 0.14
CA GLU A 52 7.79 -4.75 -1.14
C GLU A 52 9.23 -4.26 -0.97
N GLU A 53 9.45 -3.33 -0.08
CA GLU A 53 10.75 -2.64 0.05
C GLU A 53 11.85 -3.55 0.60
N ASP A 54 11.51 -4.43 1.51
CA ASP A 54 12.49 -5.25 2.20
C ASP A 54 12.70 -6.62 1.54
N VAL A 55 11.73 -7.11 0.77
CA VAL A 55 11.78 -8.46 0.20
C VAL A 55 11.61 -8.45 -1.32
N LEU A 56 10.47 -7.99 -1.84
CA LEU A 56 10.15 -8.14 -3.25
C LEU A 56 11.02 -7.27 -4.15
N PHE A 57 11.20 -6.00 -3.82
CA PHE A 57 12.03 -5.10 -4.61
C PHE A 57 13.49 -5.55 -4.66
N PRO A 58 14.13 -5.90 -3.52
CA PRO A 58 15.51 -6.42 -3.58
C PRO A 58 15.64 -7.70 -4.41
N LYS A 59 14.69 -8.62 -4.29
CA LYS A 59 14.73 -9.86 -5.10
C LYS A 59 14.60 -9.57 -6.59
N PHE A 60 13.72 -8.66 -6.95
CA PHE A 60 13.54 -8.25 -8.35
C PHE A 60 14.80 -7.56 -8.87
N GLU A 61 15.37 -6.66 -8.10
CA GLU A 61 16.60 -5.94 -8.46
C GLU A 61 17.77 -6.90 -8.67
N GLN A 62 17.91 -7.90 -7.81
CA GLN A 62 18.94 -8.93 -7.95
C GLN A 62 18.73 -9.80 -9.17
N ALA A 63 17.50 -10.19 -9.44
CA ALA A 63 17.16 -11.07 -10.57
C ALA A 63 17.32 -10.39 -11.92
N THR A 64 17.08 -9.09 -11.99
CA THR A 64 17.07 -8.34 -13.28
C THR A 64 18.26 -7.41 -13.43
N GLY A 65 18.95 -7.05 -12.38
CA GLY A 65 19.97 -6.00 -12.38
C GLY A 65 19.41 -4.59 -12.49
N MET A 66 18.09 -4.42 -12.41
CA MET A 66 17.41 -3.12 -12.58
C MET A 66 17.25 -2.43 -11.24
N THR A 67 18.26 -1.66 -10.83
CA THR A 67 18.24 -0.95 -9.54
C THR A 67 17.74 0.49 -9.64
N ALA A 68 17.70 1.05 -10.86
CA ALA A 68 17.26 2.42 -11.10
C ALA A 68 15.98 2.46 -11.96
N GLY A 69 15.24 1.37 -11.99
CA GLY A 69 14.04 1.23 -12.83
C GLY A 69 12.74 1.33 -12.04
N PRO A 70 11.79 0.41 -12.29
CA PRO A 70 10.43 0.52 -11.73
C PRO A 70 10.40 0.44 -10.21
N THR A 71 11.29 -0.31 -9.56
CA THR A 71 11.32 -0.41 -8.10
C THR A 71 11.72 0.93 -7.45
N GLN A 72 12.62 1.67 -8.08
CA GLN A 72 13.00 2.99 -7.57
C GLN A 72 11.83 3.96 -7.60
N VAL A 73 11.05 3.96 -8.68
CA VAL A 73 9.86 4.78 -8.80
C VAL A 73 8.85 4.42 -7.71
N MET A 74 8.64 3.13 -7.47
CA MET A 74 7.73 2.65 -6.42
C MET A 74 8.18 3.10 -5.04
N ARG A 75 9.49 3.01 -4.75
CA ARG A 75 10.05 3.47 -3.47
C ARG A 75 9.82 4.97 -3.26
N MET A 76 9.97 5.77 -4.31
CA MET A 76 9.71 7.21 -4.25
C MET A 76 8.24 7.50 -3.99
N GLU A 77 7.35 6.78 -4.66
CA GLU A 77 5.91 6.91 -4.46
C GLU A 77 5.49 6.50 -3.05
N HIS A 78 6.10 5.46 -2.49
CA HIS A 78 5.89 5.07 -1.09
C HIS A 78 6.22 6.23 -0.14
N GLN A 79 7.32 6.94 -0.37
CA GLN A 79 7.68 8.09 0.47
C GLN A 79 6.65 9.21 0.39
N GLN A 80 6.14 9.49 -0.81
CA GLN A 80 5.09 10.48 -1.00
C GLN A 80 3.80 10.09 -0.28
N MET A 81 3.43 8.81 -0.37
CA MET A 81 2.25 8.29 0.32
C MET A 81 2.41 8.30 1.83
N ARG A 82 3.61 7.98 2.35
CA ARG A 82 3.88 8.06 3.79
C ARG A 82 3.73 9.48 4.32
N ALA A 83 4.14 10.48 3.55
CA ALA A 83 3.96 11.89 3.93
C ALA A 83 2.47 12.25 4.02
N LEU A 84 1.66 11.79 3.06
CA LEU A 84 0.21 12.00 3.09
C LEU A 84 -0.45 11.27 4.27
N VAL A 85 0.00 10.06 4.57
CA VAL A 85 -0.50 9.29 5.72
C VAL A 85 -0.23 10.06 7.01
N GLN A 86 0.95 10.65 7.14
CA GLN A 86 1.27 11.47 8.32
C GLN A 86 0.36 12.70 8.42
N ASP A 87 0.10 13.36 7.31
CA ASP A 87 -0.81 14.51 7.28
C ASP A 87 -2.24 14.09 7.66
N LEU A 88 -2.67 12.91 7.20
CA LEU A 88 -3.98 12.35 7.56
C LEU A 88 -4.06 11.99 9.05
N ASP A 89 -2.98 11.43 9.61
CA ASP A 89 -2.88 11.16 11.04
C ASP A 89 -3.12 12.46 11.83
N ASN A 90 -2.47 13.54 11.41
CA ASN A 90 -2.58 14.83 12.08
C ASN A 90 -3.99 15.41 11.97
N ALA A 91 -4.61 15.33 10.79
CA ALA A 91 -5.97 15.80 10.58
C ALA A 91 -6.97 15.01 11.42
N LEU A 92 -6.78 13.68 11.51
CA LEU A 92 -7.63 12.82 12.32
C LEU A 92 -7.49 13.14 13.81
N ALA A 93 -6.26 13.33 14.29
CA ALA A 93 -6.01 13.69 15.68
C ALA A 93 -6.66 15.02 16.05
N ALA A 94 -6.70 15.97 15.11
CA ALA A 94 -7.34 17.27 15.29
C ALA A 94 -8.85 17.21 15.06
N GLN A 95 -9.41 16.07 14.65
CA GLN A 95 -10.80 15.92 14.26
C GLN A 95 -11.21 16.95 13.20
N ASP A 96 -10.29 17.22 12.27
CA ASP A 96 -10.50 18.17 11.18
C ASP A 96 -11.05 17.41 9.98
N LYS A 97 -12.38 17.34 9.90
CA LYS A 97 -13.09 16.56 8.88
C LYS A 97 -12.76 17.02 7.46
N ASP A 98 -12.81 18.32 7.22
CA ASP A 98 -12.59 18.85 5.87
C ASP A 98 -11.16 18.63 5.39
N GLU A 99 -10.19 18.84 6.28
CA GLU A 99 -8.78 18.58 5.99
C GLU A 99 -8.55 17.09 5.70
N TYR A 100 -9.08 16.21 6.56
CA TYR A 100 -8.96 14.76 6.34
C TYR A 100 -9.55 14.35 5.01
N LEU A 101 -10.76 14.78 4.69
CA LEU A 101 -11.44 14.37 3.46
C LEU A 101 -10.71 14.87 2.21
N GLY A 102 -10.14 16.08 2.24
CA GLY A 102 -9.35 16.60 1.14
C GLY A 102 -8.05 15.80 0.94
N LEU A 103 -7.35 15.51 2.02
CA LEU A 103 -6.12 14.70 1.96
C LEU A 103 -6.40 13.26 1.53
N SER A 104 -7.51 12.68 1.99
CA SER A 104 -7.87 11.30 1.63
C SER A 104 -8.16 11.18 0.14
N GLU A 105 -8.77 12.18 -0.47
CA GLU A 105 -9.00 12.20 -1.91
C GLU A 105 -7.67 12.19 -2.68
N THR A 106 -6.70 12.99 -2.25
CA THR A 106 -5.37 13.02 -2.84
C THR A 106 -4.65 11.67 -2.69
N LEU A 107 -4.70 11.08 -1.50
CA LEU A 107 -4.07 9.78 -1.27
C LEU A 107 -4.73 8.69 -2.11
N MET A 108 -6.05 8.70 -2.23
CA MET A 108 -6.77 7.71 -3.03
C MET A 108 -6.31 7.73 -4.49
N VAL A 109 -6.23 8.93 -5.11
CA VAL A 109 -5.77 9.06 -6.49
C VAL A 109 -4.35 8.54 -6.63
N MET A 110 -3.46 8.92 -5.71
CA MET A 110 -2.08 8.46 -5.73
C MET A 110 -1.97 6.95 -5.58
N MET A 111 -2.71 6.35 -4.64
CA MET A 111 -2.72 4.89 -4.44
C MET A 111 -3.23 4.16 -5.67
N GLN A 112 -4.30 4.65 -6.30
CA GLN A 112 -4.85 4.00 -7.50
C GLN A 112 -3.85 3.97 -8.64
N GLN A 113 -3.17 5.09 -8.89
CA GLN A 113 -2.14 5.17 -9.93
C GLN A 113 -0.94 4.29 -9.62
N HIS A 114 -0.49 4.32 -8.37
CA HIS A 114 0.62 3.49 -7.89
C HIS A 114 0.28 1.99 -8.01
N ASN A 115 -0.88 1.59 -7.51
CA ASN A 115 -1.32 0.20 -7.52
C ASN A 115 -1.50 -0.31 -8.96
N MET A 116 -1.99 0.54 -9.87
CA MET A 116 -2.14 0.17 -11.27
C MET A 116 -0.79 -0.16 -11.91
N LYS A 117 0.25 0.64 -11.66
CA LYS A 117 1.59 0.36 -12.16
C LYS A 117 2.13 -0.97 -11.63
N GLU A 118 1.89 -1.27 -10.36
CA GLU A 118 2.31 -2.53 -9.77
C GLU A 118 1.55 -3.71 -10.37
N GLU A 119 0.23 -3.62 -10.43
CA GLU A 119 -0.61 -4.73 -10.88
C GLU A 119 -0.46 -5.02 -12.37
N MET A 120 -0.33 -4.00 -13.18
CA MET A 120 -0.26 -4.16 -14.64
C MET A 120 1.15 -4.41 -15.15
N MET A 121 2.19 -3.96 -14.43
CA MET A 121 3.57 -4.03 -14.92
C MET A 121 4.50 -4.74 -13.95
N LEU A 122 4.65 -4.24 -12.72
CA LEU A 122 5.71 -4.69 -11.83
C LEU A 122 5.47 -6.09 -11.28
N TYR A 123 4.28 -6.39 -10.79
CA TYR A 123 3.99 -7.72 -10.25
C TYR A 123 4.09 -8.82 -11.31
N PRO A 124 3.59 -8.63 -12.55
CA PRO A 124 3.85 -9.62 -13.61
C PRO A 124 5.33 -9.80 -13.90
N MET A 125 6.12 -8.72 -13.90
CA MET A 125 7.56 -8.80 -14.10
C MET A 125 8.24 -9.56 -12.95
N MET A 126 7.79 -9.34 -11.71
CA MET A 126 8.28 -10.09 -10.55
C MET A 126 7.97 -11.58 -10.68
N ALA A 127 6.77 -11.92 -11.10
CA ALA A 127 6.37 -13.33 -11.29
C ALA A 127 7.26 -14.03 -12.33
N GLN A 128 7.70 -13.30 -13.35
CA GLN A 128 8.57 -13.85 -14.41
C GLN A 128 10.04 -13.96 -13.97
N ASN A 129 10.49 -13.11 -13.05
CA ASN A 129 11.92 -12.99 -12.75
C ASN A 129 12.30 -13.50 -11.35
N ILE A 130 11.37 -13.58 -10.41
CA ILE A 130 11.64 -14.08 -9.05
C ILE A 130 11.27 -15.58 -9.01
N ALA A 131 12.28 -16.44 -9.00
CA ALA A 131 12.09 -17.90 -9.11
C ALA A 131 11.35 -18.49 -7.90
N ASP A 132 11.56 -17.95 -6.69
CA ASP A 132 10.96 -18.45 -5.46
C ASP A 132 9.76 -17.61 -5.00
N GLY A 133 9.05 -16.98 -5.93
CA GLY A 133 7.95 -16.06 -5.62
C GLY A 133 6.85 -16.67 -4.77
N GLU A 134 6.41 -17.87 -5.10
CA GLU A 134 5.34 -18.55 -4.33
C GLU A 134 5.78 -18.86 -2.91
N GLN A 135 7.04 -19.26 -2.71
CA GLN A 135 7.61 -19.52 -1.39
C GLN A 135 7.68 -18.23 -0.56
N VAL A 136 8.05 -17.11 -1.19
CA VAL A 136 8.09 -15.81 -0.51
C VAL A 136 6.67 -15.41 -0.06
N ILE A 137 5.69 -15.58 -0.92
CA ILE A 137 4.29 -15.28 -0.57
C ILE A 137 3.81 -16.19 0.56
N ALA A 138 4.17 -17.47 0.54
CA ALA A 138 3.82 -18.38 1.63
C ALA A 138 4.36 -17.87 2.99
N GLN A 139 5.55 -17.29 3.01
CA GLN A 139 6.13 -16.69 4.22
C GLN A 139 5.32 -15.47 4.66
N PHE A 140 4.85 -14.64 3.73
CA PHE A 140 4.00 -13.48 4.06
C PHE A 140 2.68 -13.92 4.67
N GLN A 141 2.13 -15.04 4.22
CA GLN A 141 0.85 -15.56 4.72
C GLN A 141 0.96 -16.12 6.14
N VAL A 142 2.14 -16.56 6.55
CA VAL A 142 2.36 -17.13 7.88
C VAL A 142 2.58 -16.04 8.94
N SER A 143 3.12 -14.90 8.55
CA SER A 143 3.39 -13.79 9.48
C SER A 143 2.17 -12.83 9.69
#